data_731ea55a31cece65c8be81593336b4db
#
_entry.id   731ea55a31cece65c8be81593336b4db
#
_cell.length_a   1.000
_cell.length_b   1.000
_cell.length_c   1.000
_cell.angle_alpha   90.00
_cell.angle_beta   90.00
_cell.angle_gamma   90.00
#
_symmetry.space_group_name_H-M   'P 1'
#
loop_
_entity.id
_entity.type
_entity.pdbx_description
1 polymer ?
#
loop_
_entity_poly.entity_id
_entity_poly.type
_entity_poly.pdbx_seq_one_letter_code
_entity_poly.pdbx_strand_id
1 'polypeptide(L)'
;MKGSNKSRWAIAVGLIVVVLAAWYWHSQSANSTAPAGANSPSQRSTGGGRHGMRGGALAPVQAATAVNKAVPRYLSGLGTITAANTVTVRSRVDGQLMAIHFQEGQQVKAGDLLAEIDPSQFKVALAQAQGQLAKDKATLANARRDLARYQQLVKTNLVSRQELDTQQSLVSESQGTIKADEAAVASAQLQLDWSRITAPIEGRVGLK
;
A
#
# COMPACT_ATOMS: atom_id res chain seq x y z
N MET A 1 -28.52 -5.44 -22.93
CA MET A 1 -29.12 -4.58 -21.88
C MET A 1 -27.97 -3.84 -21.20
N LYS A 2 -27.73 -2.61 -21.63
CA LYS A 2 -26.57 -1.80 -21.21
C LYS A 2 -27.08 -0.37 -20.96
N GLY A 3 -27.38 -0.04 -19.73
CA GLY A 3 -27.85 1.30 -19.34
C GLY A 3 -28.15 1.34 -17.87
N SER A 4 -27.42 2.12 -17.11
CA SER A 4 -27.81 2.88 -15.93
C SER A 4 -26.67 3.26 -14.97
N ASN A 5 -25.42 3.21 -15.37
CA ASN A 5 -24.35 3.69 -14.47
C ASN A 5 -24.10 5.21 -14.57
N LYS A 6 -24.59 5.87 -15.62
CA LYS A 6 -24.42 7.33 -15.79
C LYS A 6 -25.31 8.17 -14.87
N SER A 7 -26.52 7.66 -14.55
CA SER A 7 -27.46 8.38 -13.67
C SER A 7 -27.04 8.33 -12.18
N ARG A 8 -26.44 7.23 -11.75
CA ARG A 8 -25.94 7.08 -10.37
C ARG A 8 -24.70 7.97 -10.11
N TRP A 9 -23.88 8.17 -11.13
CA TRP A 9 -22.71 9.05 -11.06
C TRP A 9 -23.11 10.53 -10.99
N ALA A 10 -24.13 10.93 -11.75
CA ALA A 10 -24.66 12.30 -11.70
C ALA A 10 -25.27 12.66 -10.34
N ILE A 11 -25.96 11.71 -9.67
CA ILE A 11 -26.53 11.91 -8.33
C ILE A 11 -25.41 12.02 -7.27
N ALA A 12 -24.35 11.22 -7.37
CA ALA A 12 -23.21 11.28 -6.45
C ALA A 12 -22.45 12.63 -6.56
N VAL A 13 -22.23 13.12 -7.77
CA VAL A 13 -21.60 14.43 -8.01
C VAL A 13 -22.48 15.57 -7.51
N GLY A 14 -23.79 15.50 -7.70
CA GLY A 14 -24.75 16.49 -7.20
C GLY A 14 -24.74 16.58 -5.65
N LEU A 15 -24.67 15.44 -4.94
CA LEU A 15 -24.60 15.42 -3.48
C LEU A 15 -23.30 16.03 -2.94
N ILE A 16 -22.18 15.79 -3.61
CA ILE A 16 -20.87 16.36 -3.22
C ILE A 16 -20.89 17.89 -3.37
N VAL A 17 -21.48 18.41 -4.45
CA VAL A 17 -21.58 19.85 -4.68
C VAL A 17 -22.45 20.52 -3.62
N VAL A 18 -23.58 19.92 -3.23
CA VAL A 18 -24.46 20.43 -2.17
C VAL A 18 -23.75 20.44 -0.81
N VAL A 19 -23.00 19.43 -0.47
CA VAL A 19 -22.24 19.36 0.79
C VAL A 19 -21.14 20.42 0.82
N LEU A 20 -20.43 20.62 -0.29
CA LEU A 20 -19.39 21.65 -0.39
C LEU A 20 -19.98 23.08 -0.33
N ALA A 21 -21.15 23.32 -0.94
CA ALA A 21 -21.85 24.60 -0.86
C ALA A 21 -22.36 24.91 0.56
N ALA A 22 -22.90 23.91 1.27
CA ALA A 22 -23.32 24.03 2.66
C ALA A 22 -22.14 24.30 3.61
N TRP A 23 -21.01 23.63 3.37
CA TRP A 23 -19.78 23.88 4.14
C TRP A 23 -19.18 25.26 3.89
N TYR A 24 -19.21 25.73 2.65
CA TYR A 24 -18.76 27.08 2.27
C TYR A 24 -19.64 28.16 2.89
N TRP A 25 -20.96 27.97 2.94
CA TRP A 25 -21.89 28.92 3.56
C TRP A 25 -21.78 28.97 5.09
N HIS A 26 -21.51 27.82 5.70
CA HIS A 26 -21.29 27.74 7.15
C HIS A 26 -19.98 28.40 7.59
N SER A 27 -18.94 28.36 6.77
CA SER A 27 -17.66 29.00 7.05
C SER A 27 -17.67 30.52 6.94
N GLN A 28 -18.62 31.11 6.21
CA GLN A 28 -18.74 32.56 6.07
C GLN A 28 -19.54 33.24 7.21
N SER A 29 -20.27 32.48 8.02
CA SER A 29 -21.11 33.05 9.10
C SER A 29 -20.34 33.32 10.40
N ALA A 30 -19.04 33.10 10.45
CA ALA A 30 -18.25 33.25 11.67
C ALA A 30 -17.43 34.56 11.77
N ASN A 31 -17.62 35.51 10.86
CA ASN A 31 -16.78 36.71 10.84
C ASN A 31 -17.59 38.01 10.72
N SER A 32 -18.41 38.32 11.75
CA SER A 32 -18.93 39.68 11.90
C SER A 32 -19.36 39.93 13.34
N THR A 33 -18.48 40.44 14.16
CA THR A 33 -18.81 41.36 15.24
C THR A 33 -17.58 42.17 15.66
N ALA A 34 -17.41 43.33 15.08
CA ALA A 34 -16.66 44.40 15.68
C ALA A 34 -17.67 45.35 16.36
N PRO A 35 -17.45 45.82 17.56
CA PRO A 35 -18.12 46.98 18.07
C PRO A 35 -17.22 48.23 17.91
N ALA A 36 -17.66 49.11 17.07
CA ALA A 36 -17.25 50.49 17.03
C ALA A 36 -17.97 51.26 18.13
N GLY A 37 -17.37 52.31 18.62
CA GLY A 37 -18.09 53.30 19.35
C GLY A 37 -17.27 54.12 20.32
N ALA A 38 -16.41 54.98 19.79
CA ALA A 38 -15.97 56.16 20.48
C ALA A 38 -17.01 57.25 20.30
N ASN A 39 -17.37 57.95 21.33
CA ASN A 39 -17.76 59.36 21.22
C ASN A 39 -17.65 60.01 22.58
N SER A 40 -16.73 60.89 22.69
CA SER A 40 -16.73 61.98 23.69
C SER A 40 -17.63 63.12 23.22
N PRO A 41 -18.26 63.79 24.12
CA PRO A 41 -18.29 65.27 23.97
C PRO A 41 -17.81 65.96 25.23
N SER A 42 -16.91 66.90 25.01
CA SER A 42 -16.51 67.93 25.92
C SER A 42 -17.70 68.92 26.18
N GLN A 43 -17.96 69.21 27.45
CA GLN A 43 -18.67 70.40 27.79
C GLN A 43 -18.04 71.13 29.01
N ARG A 44 -17.61 72.33 28.74
CA ARG A 44 -17.22 73.36 29.73
C ARG A 44 -18.42 73.74 30.53
N SER A 45 -18.26 73.88 31.84
CA SER A 45 -18.94 74.99 32.58
C SER A 45 -18.11 75.43 33.75
N THR A 46 -17.86 76.67 33.80
CA THR A 46 -17.33 77.55 34.81
C THR A 46 -18.31 77.69 35.99
N GLY A 47 -17.79 77.74 37.20
CA GLY A 47 -18.57 78.19 38.34
C GLY A 47 -17.95 77.81 39.67
N GLY A 48 -17.43 78.79 40.36
CA GLY A 48 -16.69 78.77 41.60
C GLY A 48 -17.48 78.32 42.84
N GLY A 49 -16.74 78.02 43.87
CA GLY A 49 -17.24 77.71 45.21
C GLY A 49 -16.14 77.12 46.10
N ARG A 50 -15.53 78.00 46.88
CA ARG A 50 -14.67 77.60 48.01
C ARG A 50 -15.45 76.75 48.98
N HIS A 51 -14.94 75.62 49.39
CA HIS A 51 -14.84 75.24 50.80
C HIS A 51 -13.96 73.99 50.92
N GLY A 52 -12.99 74.07 51.80
CA GLY A 52 -12.05 73.05 52.02
C GLY A 52 -12.66 71.83 52.75
N MET A 53 -12.28 70.66 52.27
CA MET A 53 -12.25 69.43 53.04
C MET A 53 -11.10 68.60 52.47
N ARG A 54 -10.17 68.34 53.38
CA ARG A 54 -9.06 67.40 53.13
C ARG A 54 -9.63 66.01 52.81
N GLY A 55 -10.06 65.80 51.62
CA GLY A 55 -10.32 64.47 51.05
C GLY A 55 -9.03 64.01 50.40
N GLY A 56 -8.43 62.98 50.90
CA GLY A 56 -7.27 62.34 50.26
C GLY A 56 -7.59 62.10 48.79
N ALA A 57 -6.70 62.52 47.91
CA ALA A 57 -6.84 62.31 46.50
C ALA A 57 -6.99 60.78 46.28
N LEU A 58 -8.18 60.38 45.85
CA LEU A 58 -8.42 58.99 45.46
C LEU A 58 -7.51 58.69 44.28
N ALA A 59 -6.56 57.81 44.50
CA ALA A 59 -5.70 57.34 43.40
C ALA A 59 -6.57 56.63 42.35
N PRO A 60 -6.47 56.98 41.08
CA PRO A 60 -7.20 56.28 40.00
C PRO A 60 -6.70 54.82 39.97
N VAL A 61 -7.60 53.90 40.21
CA VAL A 61 -7.32 52.47 40.10
C VAL A 61 -8.01 51.90 38.85
N GLN A 62 -7.29 51.10 38.15
CA GLN A 62 -7.84 50.38 37.00
C GLN A 62 -8.25 48.97 37.48
N ALA A 63 -9.54 48.70 37.45
CA ALA A 63 -10.06 47.37 37.80
C ALA A 63 -10.16 46.51 36.55
N ALA A 64 -9.62 45.29 36.63
CA ALA A 64 -9.77 44.27 35.62
C ALA A 64 -10.57 43.08 36.18
N THR A 65 -11.52 42.59 35.43
CA THR A 65 -12.28 41.40 35.82
C THR A 65 -11.40 40.15 35.69
N ALA A 66 -11.24 39.39 36.77
CA ALA A 66 -10.58 38.11 36.69
C ALA A 66 -11.43 37.07 35.95
N VAL A 67 -10.88 36.51 34.89
CA VAL A 67 -11.54 35.46 34.14
C VAL A 67 -10.83 34.15 34.37
N ASN A 68 -11.62 33.14 34.72
CA ASN A 68 -11.10 31.76 34.83
C ASN A 68 -10.94 31.17 33.44
N LYS A 69 -9.68 31.01 32.97
CA LYS A 69 -9.34 30.48 31.67
C LYS A 69 -8.29 29.39 31.81
N ALA A 70 -8.51 28.27 31.14
CA ALA A 70 -7.48 27.25 31.00
C ALA A 70 -6.30 27.79 30.18
N VAL A 71 -5.13 27.84 30.78
CA VAL A 71 -3.89 28.26 30.11
C VAL A 71 -3.10 27.01 29.76
N PRO A 72 -2.93 26.67 28.46
CA PRO A 72 -2.13 25.54 28.07
C PRO A 72 -0.65 25.79 28.41
N ARG A 73 -0.05 24.85 29.13
CA ARG A 73 1.38 24.85 29.42
C ARG A 73 2.08 23.91 28.46
N TYR A 74 2.90 24.44 27.58
CA TYR A 74 3.71 23.66 26.66
C TYR A 74 5.07 23.35 27.28
N LEU A 75 5.42 22.07 27.26
CA LEU A 75 6.76 21.58 27.62
C LEU A 75 7.43 21.14 26.32
N SER A 76 8.52 21.76 25.93
CA SER A 76 9.34 21.36 24.79
C SER A 76 10.45 20.42 25.27
N GLY A 77 10.64 19.32 24.55
CA GLY A 77 11.71 18.37 24.78
C GLY A 77 12.41 18.02 23.47
N LEU A 78 13.70 17.73 23.55
CA LEU A 78 14.47 17.18 22.44
C LEU A 78 14.31 15.65 22.44
N GLY A 79 14.06 15.08 21.28
CA GLY A 79 13.98 13.64 21.07
C GLY A 79 14.52 13.25 19.72
N THR A 80 15.02 12.02 19.62
CA THR A 80 15.44 11.43 18.33
C THR A 80 14.41 10.39 17.90
N ILE A 81 13.94 10.50 16.67
CA ILE A 81 13.04 9.50 16.07
C ILE A 81 13.91 8.46 15.37
N THR A 82 13.79 7.21 15.81
CA THR A 82 14.44 6.06 15.18
C THR A 82 13.38 5.14 14.58
N ALA A 83 13.71 4.52 13.45
CA ALA A 83 12.83 3.52 12.85
C ALA A 83 12.71 2.30 13.76
N ALA A 84 11.48 1.80 13.97
CA ALA A 84 11.24 0.58 14.75
C ALA A 84 11.82 -0.66 14.04
N ASN A 85 11.71 -0.71 12.70
CA ASN A 85 12.27 -1.76 11.87
C ASN A 85 12.97 -1.15 10.66
N THR A 86 14.12 -1.70 10.30
CA THR A 86 14.86 -1.33 9.10
C THR A 86 15.19 -2.60 8.32
N VAL A 87 14.81 -2.66 7.05
CA VAL A 87 15.05 -3.78 6.16
C VAL A 87 15.83 -3.31 4.95
N THR A 88 16.94 -3.98 4.67
CA THR A 88 17.71 -3.75 3.44
C THR A 88 17.19 -4.68 2.35
N VAL A 89 16.61 -4.11 1.31
CA VAL A 89 16.15 -4.85 0.12
C VAL A 89 17.32 -5.07 -0.81
N ARG A 90 17.56 -6.34 -1.17
CA ARG A 90 18.64 -6.73 -2.11
C ARG A 90 18.04 -7.61 -3.20
N SER A 91 18.58 -7.53 -4.41
CA SER A 91 18.28 -8.48 -5.47
C SER A 91 18.72 -9.89 -5.06
N ARG A 92 17.94 -10.90 -5.46
CA ARG A 92 18.26 -12.32 -5.32
C ARG A 92 18.74 -12.94 -6.63
N VAL A 93 18.64 -12.19 -7.73
CA VAL A 93 19.08 -12.61 -9.07
C VAL A 93 19.96 -11.55 -9.68
N ASP A 94 20.88 -11.98 -10.54
CA ASP A 94 21.76 -11.10 -11.29
C ASP A 94 21.09 -10.70 -12.60
N GLY A 95 21.33 -9.46 -13.04
CA GLY A 95 20.79 -8.95 -14.29
C GLY A 95 20.84 -7.44 -14.40
N GLN A 96 20.45 -6.92 -15.55
CA GLN A 96 20.37 -5.48 -15.79
C GLN A 96 19.13 -4.90 -15.11
N LEU A 97 19.29 -3.82 -14.35
CA LEU A 97 18.20 -3.06 -13.77
C LEU A 97 17.50 -2.26 -14.88
N MET A 98 16.23 -2.57 -15.13
CA MET A 98 15.42 -1.93 -16.18
C MET A 98 14.72 -0.68 -15.69
N ALA A 99 14.13 -0.73 -14.51
CA ALA A 99 13.35 0.36 -13.97
C ALA A 99 13.37 0.40 -12.45
N ILE A 100 13.23 1.61 -11.91
CA ILE A 100 13.02 1.88 -10.48
C ILE A 100 11.68 2.60 -10.36
N HIS A 101 10.80 2.10 -9.49
CA HIS A 101 9.41 2.53 -9.35
C HIS A 101 9.14 3.31 -8.06
N PHE A 102 10.16 3.70 -7.32
CA PHE A 102 10.02 4.48 -6.10
C PHE A 102 10.84 5.76 -6.13
N GLN A 103 10.46 6.72 -5.31
CA GLN A 103 11.23 7.92 -5.00
C GLN A 103 11.80 7.84 -3.58
N GLU A 104 12.94 8.51 -3.36
CA GLU A 104 13.54 8.60 -2.03
C GLU A 104 12.57 9.29 -1.06
N GLY A 105 12.41 8.70 0.13
CA GLY A 105 11.47 9.19 1.13
C GLY A 105 9.99 8.87 0.88
N GLN A 106 9.65 8.17 -0.22
CA GLN A 106 8.29 7.73 -0.53
C GLN A 106 7.80 6.70 0.48
N GLN A 107 6.54 6.77 0.84
CA GLN A 107 5.87 5.72 1.63
C GLN A 107 5.38 4.62 0.69
N VAL A 108 5.72 3.38 1.01
CA VAL A 108 5.35 2.19 0.25
C VAL A 108 4.65 1.19 1.15
N LYS A 109 3.81 0.35 0.55
CA LYS A 109 3.12 -0.75 1.22
C LYS A 109 3.88 -2.06 0.99
N ALA A 110 3.67 -3.04 1.85
CA ALA A 110 4.18 -4.38 1.62
C ALA A 110 3.63 -4.94 0.30
N GLY A 111 4.53 -5.45 -0.56
CA GLY A 111 4.21 -5.96 -1.90
C GLY A 111 4.31 -4.94 -3.03
N ASP A 112 4.49 -3.65 -2.76
CA ASP A 112 4.69 -2.64 -3.81
C ASP A 112 5.97 -2.93 -4.60
N LEU A 113 5.91 -2.79 -5.93
CA LEU A 113 7.04 -2.98 -6.83
C LEU A 113 8.03 -1.83 -6.67
N LEU A 114 9.25 -2.16 -6.28
CA LEU A 114 10.33 -1.18 -6.08
C LEU A 114 11.25 -1.08 -7.30
N ALA A 115 11.64 -2.22 -7.84
CA ALA A 115 12.55 -2.25 -8.99
C ALA A 115 12.30 -3.49 -9.84
N GLU A 116 12.67 -3.42 -11.12
CA GLU A 116 12.53 -4.50 -12.07
C GLU A 116 13.88 -4.78 -12.76
N ILE A 117 14.32 -6.03 -12.69
CA ILE A 117 15.47 -6.57 -13.40
C ILE A 117 14.99 -7.15 -14.72
N ASP A 118 15.80 -7.14 -15.77
CA ASP A 118 15.45 -7.71 -17.07
C ASP A 118 14.95 -9.16 -16.94
N PRO A 119 13.65 -9.42 -17.17
CA PRO A 119 13.08 -10.75 -17.01
C PRO A 119 13.32 -11.66 -18.23
N SER A 120 13.93 -11.19 -19.30
CA SER A 120 13.97 -11.87 -20.60
C SER A 120 14.63 -13.24 -20.49
N GLN A 121 15.80 -13.34 -19.85
CA GLN A 121 16.52 -14.60 -19.65
C GLN A 121 15.72 -15.60 -18.79
N PHE A 122 15.02 -15.11 -17.76
CA PHE A 122 14.22 -15.99 -16.88
C PHE A 122 12.97 -16.49 -17.58
N LYS A 123 12.34 -15.69 -18.45
CA LYS A 123 11.21 -16.11 -19.28
C LYS A 123 11.62 -17.22 -20.25
N VAL A 124 12.81 -17.11 -20.86
CA VAL A 124 13.32 -18.14 -21.76
C VAL A 124 13.63 -19.42 -21.00
N ALA A 125 14.26 -19.34 -19.82
CA ALA A 125 14.52 -20.51 -18.99
C ALA A 125 13.24 -21.21 -18.53
N LEU A 126 12.22 -20.43 -18.15
CA LEU A 126 10.89 -20.95 -17.80
C LEU A 126 10.24 -21.67 -18.99
N ALA A 127 10.26 -21.05 -20.18
CA ALA A 127 9.71 -21.66 -21.38
C ALA A 127 10.42 -22.97 -21.76
N GLN A 128 11.75 -23.02 -21.60
CA GLN A 128 12.51 -24.24 -21.83
C GLN A 128 12.12 -25.35 -20.84
N ALA A 129 12.02 -25.05 -19.55
CA ALA A 129 11.60 -26.03 -18.53
C ALA A 129 10.17 -26.53 -18.78
N GLN A 130 9.26 -25.63 -19.16
CA GLN A 130 7.89 -25.99 -19.53
C GLN A 130 7.84 -26.89 -20.77
N GLY A 131 8.68 -26.62 -21.76
CA GLY A 131 8.80 -27.46 -22.96
C GLY A 131 9.27 -28.87 -22.64
N GLN A 132 10.27 -29.01 -21.75
CA GLN A 132 10.76 -30.30 -21.30
C GLN A 132 9.65 -31.07 -20.54
N LEU A 133 8.98 -30.43 -19.61
CA LEU A 133 7.86 -31.00 -18.88
C LEU A 133 6.73 -31.48 -19.82
N ALA A 134 6.42 -30.71 -20.85
CA ALA A 134 5.41 -31.10 -21.84
C ALA A 134 5.80 -32.33 -22.63
N LYS A 135 7.08 -32.43 -23.04
CA LYS A 135 7.64 -33.60 -23.70
C LYS A 135 7.53 -34.86 -22.83
N ASP A 136 7.92 -34.75 -21.57
CA ASP A 136 7.96 -35.91 -20.67
C ASP A 136 6.55 -36.33 -20.19
N LYS A 137 5.61 -35.39 -20.09
CA LYS A 137 4.18 -35.70 -19.95
C LYS A 137 3.63 -36.50 -21.15
N ALA A 138 4.05 -36.18 -22.37
CA ALA A 138 3.67 -36.93 -23.56
C ALA A 138 4.29 -38.35 -23.53
N THR A 139 5.55 -38.48 -23.08
CA THR A 139 6.22 -39.78 -22.89
C THR A 139 5.48 -40.63 -21.87
N LEU A 140 5.12 -40.09 -20.70
CA LEU A 140 4.31 -40.79 -19.72
C LEU A 140 2.95 -41.21 -20.28
N ALA A 141 2.28 -40.35 -21.07
CA ALA A 141 1.01 -40.68 -21.69
C ALA A 141 1.15 -41.89 -22.65
N ASN A 142 2.28 -42.02 -23.37
CA ASN A 142 2.58 -43.17 -24.20
C ASN A 142 2.81 -44.41 -23.35
N ALA A 143 3.70 -44.31 -22.32
CA ALA A 143 4.00 -45.43 -21.42
C ALA A 143 2.74 -45.99 -20.73
N ARG A 144 1.81 -45.11 -20.31
CA ARG A 144 0.52 -45.52 -19.74
C ARG A 144 -0.36 -46.27 -20.74
N ARG A 145 -0.40 -45.82 -22.00
CA ARG A 145 -1.16 -46.53 -23.06
C ARG A 145 -0.57 -47.89 -23.35
N ASP A 146 0.76 -47.98 -23.36
CA ASP A 146 1.44 -49.26 -23.56
C ASP A 146 1.20 -50.18 -22.38
N LEU A 147 1.35 -49.72 -21.14
CA LEU A 147 1.02 -50.51 -19.95
C LEU A 147 -0.42 -51.07 -20.01
N ALA A 148 -1.40 -50.23 -20.37
CA ALA A 148 -2.79 -50.66 -20.49
C ALA A 148 -2.95 -51.77 -21.56
N ARG A 149 -2.21 -51.68 -22.69
CA ARG A 149 -2.17 -52.69 -23.71
C ARG A 149 -1.55 -54.00 -23.19
N TYR A 150 -0.40 -53.93 -22.52
CA TYR A 150 0.25 -55.10 -21.93
C TYR A 150 -0.60 -55.77 -20.86
N GLN A 151 -1.33 -55.01 -20.04
CA GLN A 151 -2.30 -55.56 -19.08
C GLN A 151 -3.41 -56.38 -19.76
N GLN A 152 -3.85 -56.00 -20.96
CA GLN A 152 -4.82 -56.81 -21.70
C GLN A 152 -4.15 -58.08 -22.30
N LEU A 153 -2.95 -57.94 -22.85
CA LEU A 153 -2.23 -59.06 -23.47
C LEU A 153 -1.84 -60.15 -22.49
N VAL A 154 -1.48 -59.79 -21.24
CA VAL A 154 -1.19 -60.77 -20.16
C VAL A 154 -2.43 -61.60 -19.82
N LYS A 155 -3.64 -61.03 -19.85
CA LYS A 155 -4.89 -61.75 -19.59
C LYS A 155 -5.13 -62.88 -20.62
N THR A 156 -4.61 -62.72 -21.84
CA THR A 156 -4.71 -63.67 -22.93
C THR A 156 -3.46 -64.54 -23.08
N ASN A 157 -2.51 -64.47 -22.11
CA ASN A 157 -1.23 -65.18 -22.11
C ASN A 157 -0.36 -64.94 -23.35
N LEU A 158 -0.50 -63.76 -24.01
CA LEU A 158 0.27 -63.41 -25.20
C LEU A 158 1.61 -62.72 -24.86
N VAL A 159 1.81 -62.28 -23.64
CA VAL A 159 3.05 -61.64 -23.15
C VAL A 159 3.38 -62.15 -21.76
N SER A 160 4.67 -62.06 -21.38
CA SER A 160 5.15 -62.50 -20.09
C SER A 160 4.81 -61.47 -18.97
N ARG A 161 4.72 -61.96 -17.73
CA ARG A 161 4.59 -61.09 -16.56
C ARG A 161 5.77 -60.13 -16.40
N GLN A 162 6.96 -60.61 -16.74
CA GLN A 162 8.19 -59.80 -16.69
C GLN A 162 8.10 -58.57 -17.60
N GLU A 163 7.50 -58.70 -18.80
CA GLU A 163 7.27 -57.56 -19.70
C GLU A 163 6.28 -56.56 -19.13
N LEU A 164 5.20 -57.04 -18.50
CA LEU A 164 4.25 -56.18 -17.80
C LEU A 164 4.95 -55.38 -16.66
N ASP A 165 5.75 -56.06 -15.83
CA ASP A 165 6.48 -55.42 -14.73
C ASP A 165 7.49 -54.39 -15.25
N THR A 166 8.11 -54.63 -16.42
CA THR A 166 9.00 -53.69 -17.09
C THR A 166 8.24 -52.44 -17.51
N GLN A 167 7.04 -52.59 -18.11
CA GLN A 167 6.21 -51.42 -18.51
C GLN A 167 5.70 -50.66 -17.31
N GLN A 168 5.40 -51.35 -16.22
CA GLN A 168 5.01 -50.67 -14.96
C GLN A 168 6.16 -49.89 -14.36
N SER A 169 7.37 -50.40 -14.39
CA SER A 169 8.57 -49.71 -13.98
C SER A 169 8.85 -48.46 -14.83
N LEU A 170 8.68 -48.58 -16.17
CA LEU A 170 8.82 -47.43 -17.09
C LEU A 170 7.84 -46.29 -16.79
N VAL A 171 6.57 -46.65 -16.46
CA VAL A 171 5.58 -45.65 -16.04
C VAL A 171 6.02 -44.97 -14.74
N SER A 172 6.53 -45.73 -13.77
CA SER A 172 7.02 -45.18 -12.49
C SER A 172 8.23 -44.27 -12.69
N GLU A 173 9.17 -44.66 -13.54
CA GLU A 173 10.33 -43.87 -13.93
C GLU A 173 9.90 -42.55 -14.58
N SER A 174 9.00 -42.61 -15.58
CA SER A 174 8.47 -41.42 -16.24
C SER A 174 7.71 -40.48 -15.30
N GLN A 175 7.03 -41.01 -14.27
CA GLN A 175 6.41 -40.20 -13.21
C GLN A 175 7.46 -39.55 -12.34
N GLY A 176 8.57 -40.20 -12.05
CA GLY A 176 9.71 -39.63 -11.34
C GLY A 176 10.33 -38.44 -12.11
N THR A 177 10.54 -38.64 -13.42
CA THR A 177 11.07 -37.62 -14.32
C THR A 177 10.16 -36.38 -14.34
N ILE A 178 8.83 -36.56 -14.48
CA ILE A 178 7.88 -35.43 -14.44
C ILE A 178 7.97 -34.65 -13.14
N LYS A 179 8.11 -35.30 -12.00
CA LYS A 179 8.28 -34.61 -10.70
C LYS A 179 9.55 -33.76 -10.67
N ALA A 180 10.64 -34.25 -11.27
CA ALA A 180 11.88 -33.50 -11.39
C ALA A 180 11.68 -32.25 -12.32
N ASP A 181 10.99 -32.43 -13.44
CA ASP A 181 10.68 -31.34 -14.37
C ASP A 181 9.74 -30.30 -13.75
N GLU A 182 8.75 -30.73 -12.98
CA GLU A 182 7.87 -29.81 -12.25
C GLU A 182 8.66 -28.98 -11.23
N ALA A 183 9.64 -29.56 -10.57
CA ALA A 183 10.55 -28.83 -9.70
C ALA A 183 11.44 -27.86 -10.48
N ALA A 184 11.90 -28.23 -11.67
CA ALA A 184 12.68 -27.34 -12.55
C ALA A 184 11.82 -26.14 -13.03
N VAL A 185 10.57 -26.37 -13.42
CA VAL A 185 9.62 -25.29 -13.77
C VAL A 185 9.39 -24.35 -12.57
N ALA A 186 9.17 -24.92 -11.37
CA ALA A 186 8.98 -24.11 -10.16
C ALA A 186 10.22 -23.27 -9.84
N SER A 187 11.43 -23.82 -10.02
CA SER A 187 12.68 -23.08 -9.85
C SER A 187 12.83 -21.93 -10.84
N ALA A 188 12.54 -22.16 -12.12
CA ALA A 188 12.59 -21.13 -13.14
C ALA A 188 11.54 -20.02 -12.91
N GLN A 189 10.34 -20.41 -12.48
CA GLN A 189 9.29 -19.45 -12.09
C GLN A 189 9.73 -18.59 -10.92
N LEU A 190 10.32 -19.17 -9.89
CA LEU A 190 10.82 -18.46 -8.72
C LEU A 190 11.90 -17.42 -9.10
N GLN A 191 12.81 -17.77 -10.03
CA GLN A 191 13.82 -16.86 -10.54
C GLN A 191 13.18 -15.68 -11.30
N LEU A 192 12.14 -15.94 -12.09
CA LEU A 192 11.36 -14.90 -12.76
C LEU A 192 10.64 -13.99 -11.76
N ASP A 193 10.07 -14.55 -10.70
CA ASP A 193 9.42 -13.76 -9.65
C ASP A 193 10.44 -12.87 -8.91
N TRP A 194 11.65 -13.35 -8.67
CA TRP A 194 12.72 -12.58 -8.06
C TRP A 194 13.28 -11.46 -8.94
N SER A 195 13.00 -11.47 -10.25
CA SER A 195 13.33 -10.34 -11.13
C SER A 195 12.52 -9.09 -10.80
N ARG A 196 11.39 -9.24 -10.07
CA ARG A 196 10.56 -8.17 -9.56
C ARG A 196 10.84 -7.97 -8.07
N ILE A 197 11.50 -6.88 -7.74
CA ILE A 197 11.88 -6.55 -6.37
C ILE A 197 10.72 -5.79 -5.72
N THR A 198 10.10 -6.40 -4.71
CA THR A 198 8.96 -5.82 -3.99
C THR A 198 9.34 -5.47 -2.55
N ALA A 199 8.58 -4.56 -1.94
CA ALA A 199 8.75 -4.16 -0.56
C ALA A 199 8.30 -5.30 0.39
N PRO A 200 9.15 -5.78 1.30
CA PRO A 200 8.79 -6.85 2.25
C PRO A 200 7.92 -6.37 3.40
N ILE A 201 7.98 -5.09 3.73
CA ILE A 201 7.21 -4.43 4.80
C ILE A 201 6.69 -3.09 4.29
N GLU A 202 5.67 -2.56 4.95
CA GLU A 202 5.27 -1.18 4.74
C GLU A 202 6.23 -0.23 5.44
N GLY A 203 6.46 0.95 4.87
CA GLY A 203 7.34 1.93 5.46
C GLY A 203 7.77 3.02 4.50
N ARG A 204 8.78 3.78 4.92
CA ARG A 204 9.38 4.82 4.10
C ARG A 204 10.68 4.31 3.49
N VAL A 205 10.82 4.48 2.19
CA VAL A 205 12.05 4.13 1.47
C VAL A 205 13.15 5.12 1.83
N GLY A 206 14.35 4.60 2.13
CA GLY A 206 15.52 5.40 2.41
C GLY A 206 16.17 5.96 1.13
N LEU A 207 17.42 6.39 1.29
CA LEU A 207 18.28 6.80 0.18
C LEU A 207 18.71 5.58 -0.65
N LYS A 208 18.95 5.78 -1.94
CA LYS A 208 19.52 4.77 -2.86
C LYS A 208 20.97 4.46 -2.53
#